data_0767afca57527f38b454c6468b837d0d
#
_entry.id   0767afca57527f38b454c6468b837d0d
#
_cell.length_a   1.000
_cell.length_b   1.000
_cell.length_c   1.000
_cell.angle_alpha   90.00
_cell.angle_beta   90.00
_cell.angle_gamma   90.00
#
_symmetry.space_group_name_H-M   'P 1'
#
loop_
_entity.id
_entity.type
_entity.pdbx_description
1 polymer ?
#
loop_
_entity_poly.entity_id
_entity_poly.type
_entity_poly.pdbx_seq_one_letter_code
_entity_poly.pdbx_strand_id
1 'polypeptide(L)'
;SLGYEMAYSNVLNMLDLAGLPLRSADRPELTPLIVAGGTCAYNPEPLAPFVDLFVVGEGEEVTLEYIQLYRQAREECWSKEEFLQEAAQIPGIYVPAFYEPVYREDGTLEEMRIREGSGAPEKVRKRVVENMDGAYFPVKTIIPSTEIVHDRVMLELFRGCIRGCRFCQAGYVYRPVRSRSPELLAQYGKAACEDSGYQEMTLSSLSSTDYPCLLELCDDLLDYCAPRDIGLSLPS
;
A
#
# COMPACT_ATOMS: atom_id res chain seq x y z
N SER A 1 4.15 7.20 0.21
CA SER A 1 3.27 6.36 -0.62
C SER A 1 3.17 6.92 -2.03
N LEU A 2 3.29 6.06 -3.03
CA LEU A 2 3.24 6.39 -4.46
C LEU A 2 1.86 6.00 -5.01
N GLY A 3 0.91 6.95 -5.01
CA GLY A 3 -0.44 6.71 -5.50
C GLY A 3 -0.60 6.91 -7.01
N TYR A 4 0.31 7.69 -7.64
CA TYR A 4 0.21 8.05 -9.05
C TYR A 4 1.60 8.38 -9.63
N GLU A 5 1.89 7.94 -10.86
CA GLU A 5 3.22 8.05 -11.47
C GLU A 5 3.66 9.50 -11.72
N MET A 6 2.73 10.41 -11.97
CA MET A 6 3.07 11.83 -12.12
C MET A 6 3.62 12.48 -10.83
N ALA A 7 3.52 11.80 -9.67
CA ALA A 7 4.12 12.25 -8.44
C ALA A 7 5.62 11.93 -8.32
N TYR A 8 6.21 11.19 -9.26
CA TYR A 8 7.62 10.75 -9.16
C TYR A 8 8.60 11.91 -9.08
N SER A 9 8.40 12.95 -9.88
CA SER A 9 9.25 14.17 -9.82
C SER A 9 9.10 14.89 -8.47
N ASN A 10 7.91 14.84 -7.85
CA ASN A 10 7.70 15.43 -6.55
C ASN A 10 8.46 14.69 -5.44
N VAL A 11 8.67 13.38 -5.57
CA VAL A 11 9.51 12.61 -4.64
C VAL A 11 10.94 13.15 -4.64
N LEU A 12 11.49 13.42 -5.81
CA LEU A 12 12.83 14.00 -5.92
C LEU A 12 12.89 15.40 -5.29
N ASN A 13 11.89 16.23 -5.56
CA ASN A 13 11.78 17.55 -4.95
C ASN A 13 11.66 17.48 -3.42
N MET A 14 10.94 16.48 -2.89
CA MET A 14 10.84 16.27 -1.44
C MET A 14 12.19 15.87 -0.82
N LEU A 15 12.98 15.04 -1.49
CA LEU A 15 14.32 14.65 -1.04
C LEU A 15 15.26 15.86 -1.04
N ASP A 16 15.22 16.66 -2.11
CA ASP A 16 16.00 17.89 -2.22
C ASP A 16 15.66 18.91 -1.14
N LEU A 17 14.38 19.19 -0.93
CA LEU A 17 13.90 20.07 0.15
C LEU A 17 14.25 19.58 1.55
N ALA A 18 14.37 18.25 1.73
CA ALA A 18 14.81 17.65 2.97
C ALA A 18 16.34 17.71 3.16
N GLY A 19 17.09 18.24 2.18
CA GLY A 19 18.55 18.30 2.20
C GLY A 19 19.23 16.93 2.11
N LEU A 20 18.52 15.92 1.53
CA LEU A 20 19.03 14.56 1.39
C LEU A 20 19.65 14.36 0.00
N PRO A 21 20.78 13.65 -0.11
CA PRO A 21 21.30 13.22 -1.39
C PRO A 21 20.22 12.44 -2.17
N LEU A 22 19.98 12.82 -3.43
CA LEU A 22 18.89 12.23 -4.20
C LEU A 22 19.11 10.73 -4.44
N ARG A 23 20.31 10.34 -4.87
CA ARG A 23 20.59 8.95 -5.20
C ARG A 23 20.80 8.11 -3.94
N SER A 24 20.26 6.88 -3.95
CA SER A 24 20.46 5.89 -2.89
C SER A 24 21.95 5.58 -2.66
N ALA A 25 22.73 5.53 -3.75
CA ALA A 25 24.17 5.29 -3.69
C ALA A 25 24.96 6.37 -2.93
N ASP A 26 24.46 7.62 -2.92
CA ASP A 26 25.08 8.74 -2.23
C ASP A 26 24.68 8.81 -0.75
N ARG A 27 23.86 7.87 -0.27
CA ARG A 27 23.43 7.70 1.13
C ARG A 27 23.94 6.35 1.67
N PRO A 28 25.24 6.25 2.01
CA PRO A 28 25.82 4.98 2.44
C PRO A 28 25.35 4.50 3.82
N GLU A 29 24.89 5.43 4.66
CA GLU A 29 24.43 5.13 6.00
C GLU A 29 23.03 4.51 6.01
N LEU A 30 22.75 3.69 7.03
CA LEU A 30 21.42 3.09 7.23
C LEU A 30 20.32 4.16 7.47
N THR A 31 20.68 5.29 8.04
CA THR A 31 19.74 6.38 8.37
C THR A 31 20.15 7.67 7.68
N PRO A 32 19.28 8.33 6.90
CA PRO A 32 17.88 7.95 6.64
C PRO A 32 17.73 6.86 5.57
N LEU A 33 16.73 5.99 5.76
CA LEU A 33 16.32 5.00 4.78
C LEU A 33 15.11 5.53 3.99
N ILE A 34 15.18 5.51 2.67
CA ILE A 34 14.08 5.93 1.80
C ILE A 34 13.31 4.71 1.34
N VAL A 35 12.09 4.60 1.83
CA VAL A 35 11.17 3.50 1.55
C VAL A 35 10.00 4.00 0.72
N ALA A 36 9.66 3.30 -0.34
CA ALA A 36 8.49 3.61 -1.18
C ALA A 36 7.51 2.44 -1.24
N GLY A 37 6.24 2.74 -1.32
CA GLY A 37 5.16 1.76 -1.45
C GLY A 37 3.91 2.41 -2.06
N GLY A 38 2.85 1.65 -2.21
CA GLY A 38 1.61 2.07 -2.84
C GLY A 38 1.46 1.53 -4.26
N THR A 39 0.38 1.91 -4.94
CA THR A 39 0.01 1.36 -6.24
C THR A 39 1.11 1.46 -7.29
N CYS A 40 1.84 2.57 -7.32
CA CYS A 40 2.89 2.78 -8.32
C CYS A 40 4.22 2.09 -7.99
N ALA A 41 4.36 1.47 -6.80
CA ALA A 41 5.50 0.63 -6.47
C ALA A 41 5.57 -0.66 -7.32
N TYR A 42 4.51 -0.97 -8.06
CA TYR A 42 4.51 -2.04 -9.07
C TYR A 42 5.31 -1.69 -10.34
N ASN A 43 5.63 -0.42 -10.54
CA ASN A 43 6.59 0.05 -11.54
C ASN A 43 7.69 0.86 -10.83
N PRO A 44 8.62 0.20 -10.12
CA PRO A 44 9.61 0.86 -9.28
C PRO A 44 10.77 1.46 -10.07
N GLU A 45 11.08 0.95 -11.27
CA GLU A 45 12.28 1.23 -12.02
C GLU A 45 12.56 2.72 -12.31
N PRO A 46 11.55 3.57 -12.61
CA PRO A 46 11.81 5.00 -12.78
C PRO A 46 12.38 5.69 -11.53
N LEU A 47 12.10 5.15 -10.33
CA LEU A 47 12.61 5.65 -9.06
C LEU A 47 13.72 4.78 -8.44
N ALA A 48 14.10 3.68 -9.08
CA ALA A 48 15.09 2.73 -8.57
C ALA A 48 16.41 3.39 -8.12
N PRO A 49 16.99 4.39 -8.82
CA PRO A 49 18.22 5.03 -8.37
C PRO A 49 18.09 5.88 -7.10
N PHE A 50 16.85 6.23 -6.67
CA PHE A 50 16.58 7.21 -5.62
C PHE A 50 16.00 6.59 -4.34
N VAL A 51 15.47 5.39 -4.42
CA VAL A 51 14.79 4.69 -3.33
C VAL A 51 15.64 3.50 -2.87
N ASP A 52 15.71 3.28 -1.57
CA ASP A 52 16.53 2.21 -1.00
C ASP A 52 15.82 0.86 -1.06
N LEU A 53 14.51 0.84 -0.78
CA LEU A 53 13.67 -0.33 -0.97
C LEU A 53 12.22 0.06 -1.31
N PHE A 54 11.53 -0.83 -2.03
CA PHE A 54 10.10 -0.72 -2.32
C PHE A 54 9.33 -1.83 -1.62
N VAL A 55 8.16 -1.46 -1.10
CA VAL A 55 7.14 -2.40 -0.66
C VAL A 55 6.16 -2.62 -1.81
N VAL A 56 6.18 -3.81 -2.39
CA VAL A 56 5.31 -4.21 -3.50
C VAL A 56 4.13 -5.01 -2.95
N GLY A 57 2.96 -4.42 -2.98
CA GLY A 57 1.73 -5.01 -2.45
C GLY A 57 1.17 -4.26 -1.24
N GLU A 58 0.53 -5.01 -0.36
CA GLU A 58 -0.20 -4.49 0.79
C GLU A 58 0.71 -4.32 1.99
N GLY A 59 0.56 -3.19 2.69
CA GLY A 59 1.51 -2.72 3.68
C GLY A 59 1.27 -3.19 5.11
N GLU A 60 0.09 -3.71 5.43
CA GLU A 60 -0.35 -3.93 6.80
C GLU A 60 0.59 -4.84 7.62
N GLU A 61 1.04 -5.92 7.02
CA GLU A 61 1.94 -6.88 7.67
C GLU A 61 3.40 -6.55 7.41
N VAL A 62 3.77 -6.38 6.14
CA VAL A 62 5.17 -6.17 5.74
C VAL A 62 5.79 -4.91 6.35
N THR A 63 4.98 -3.87 6.62
CA THR A 63 5.46 -2.66 7.28
C THR A 63 5.98 -2.96 8.70
N LEU A 64 5.27 -3.81 9.45
CA LEU A 64 5.72 -4.22 10.78
C LEU A 64 6.99 -5.05 10.71
N GLU A 65 7.08 -5.97 9.74
CA GLU A 65 8.23 -6.84 9.55
C GLU A 65 9.51 -6.04 9.26
N TYR A 66 9.50 -5.15 8.25
CA TYR A 66 10.71 -4.39 7.93
C TYR A 66 11.05 -3.32 8.97
N ILE A 67 10.06 -2.75 9.69
CA ILE A 67 10.33 -1.81 10.80
C ILE A 67 11.00 -2.55 11.98
N GLN A 68 10.55 -3.76 12.29
CA GLN A 68 11.20 -4.57 13.33
C GLN A 68 12.63 -4.90 12.94
N LEU A 69 12.86 -5.33 11.71
CA LEU A 69 14.20 -5.58 11.18
C LEU A 69 15.07 -4.30 11.21
N TYR A 70 14.51 -3.15 10.85
CA TYR A 70 15.23 -1.87 10.91
C TYR A 70 15.61 -1.48 12.34
N ARG A 71 14.76 -1.73 13.33
CA ARG A 71 15.07 -1.49 14.74
C ARG A 71 16.23 -2.39 15.20
N GLN A 72 16.16 -3.68 14.88
CA GLN A 72 17.24 -4.62 15.17
C GLN A 72 18.56 -4.18 14.52
N ALA A 73 18.54 -3.85 13.23
CA ALA A 73 19.72 -3.39 12.51
C ALA A 73 20.38 -2.15 13.17
N ARG A 74 19.55 -1.23 13.68
CA ARG A 74 20.04 -0.06 14.41
C ARG A 74 20.65 -0.42 15.76
N GLU A 75 20.04 -1.31 16.51
CA GLU A 75 20.53 -1.77 17.82
C GLU A 75 21.85 -2.55 17.69
N GLU A 76 21.97 -3.35 16.64
CA GLU A 76 23.15 -4.19 16.36
C GLU A 76 24.19 -3.48 15.47
N CYS A 77 23.95 -2.20 15.12
CA CYS A 77 24.87 -1.39 14.29
C CYS A 77 25.18 -2.00 12.92
N TRP A 78 24.19 -2.59 12.26
CA TRP A 78 24.35 -3.12 10.90
C TRP A 78 24.65 -2.00 9.90
N SER A 79 25.41 -2.35 8.88
CA SER A 79 25.53 -1.51 7.68
C SER A 79 24.21 -1.47 6.91
N LYS A 80 24.06 -0.47 6.05
CA LYS A 80 22.90 -0.40 5.12
C LYS A 80 22.81 -1.64 4.22
N GLU A 81 23.94 -2.13 3.77
CA GLU A 81 24.04 -3.32 2.91
C GLU A 81 23.51 -4.57 3.63
N GLU A 82 23.95 -4.84 4.86
CA GLU A 82 23.46 -5.96 5.69
C GLU A 82 21.95 -5.87 5.91
N PHE A 83 21.46 -4.69 6.27
CA PHE A 83 20.02 -4.47 6.41
C PHE A 83 19.24 -4.75 5.11
N LEU A 84 19.72 -4.25 3.97
CA LEU A 84 19.03 -4.43 2.69
C LEU A 84 19.06 -5.90 2.24
N GLN A 85 20.13 -6.66 2.52
CA GLN A 85 20.20 -8.09 2.24
C GLN A 85 19.14 -8.88 3.02
N GLU A 86 18.99 -8.62 4.31
CA GLU A 86 17.96 -9.25 5.13
C GLU A 86 16.55 -8.78 4.74
N ALA A 87 16.37 -7.49 4.46
CA ALA A 87 15.09 -6.94 4.02
C ALA A 87 14.62 -7.57 2.70
N ALA A 88 15.54 -7.87 1.78
CA ALA A 88 15.20 -8.51 0.50
C ALA A 88 14.63 -9.93 0.65
N GLN A 89 14.80 -10.57 1.82
CA GLN A 89 14.20 -11.88 2.13
C GLN A 89 12.73 -11.78 2.53
N ILE A 90 12.26 -10.58 2.89
CA ILE A 90 10.86 -10.36 3.28
C ILE A 90 9.99 -10.34 2.00
N PRO A 91 8.96 -11.21 1.87
CA PRO A 91 8.08 -11.20 0.72
C PRO A 91 7.41 -9.84 0.49
N GLY A 92 7.53 -9.31 -0.72
CA GLY A 92 7.02 -7.99 -1.08
C GLY A 92 8.07 -6.88 -1.02
N ILE A 93 9.27 -7.13 -0.53
CA ILE A 93 10.34 -6.14 -0.55
C ILE A 93 11.17 -6.28 -1.85
N TYR A 94 11.30 -5.18 -2.58
CA TYR A 94 12.19 -5.03 -3.71
C TYR A 94 13.29 -4.03 -3.38
N VAL A 95 14.54 -4.47 -3.46
CA VAL A 95 15.75 -3.64 -3.23
C VAL A 95 16.41 -3.36 -4.59
N PRO A 96 16.21 -2.18 -5.19
CA PRO A 96 16.69 -1.90 -6.55
C PRO A 96 18.20 -2.09 -6.74
N ALA A 97 18.99 -1.77 -5.72
CA ALA A 97 20.46 -1.90 -5.76
C ALA A 97 20.96 -3.34 -6.00
N PHE A 98 20.07 -4.34 -5.88
CA PHE A 98 20.40 -5.75 -6.08
C PHE A 98 20.05 -6.28 -7.47
N TYR A 99 19.49 -5.43 -8.34
CA TYR A 99 19.09 -5.79 -9.69
C TYR A 99 19.69 -4.82 -10.70
N GLU A 100 20.29 -5.34 -11.74
CA GLU A 100 20.92 -4.59 -12.81
C GLU A 100 20.19 -4.86 -14.14
N PRO A 101 19.58 -3.84 -14.77
CA PRO A 101 18.98 -4.04 -16.08
C PRO A 101 20.06 -4.19 -17.15
N VAL A 102 20.01 -5.27 -17.89
CA VAL A 102 20.88 -5.53 -19.04
C VAL A 102 20.10 -5.27 -20.31
N TYR A 103 20.65 -4.41 -21.16
CA TYR A 103 20.01 -4.01 -22.42
C TYR A 103 20.72 -4.60 -23.63
N ARG A 104 19.96 -4.95 -24.67
CA ARG A 104 20.47 -5.31 -25.99
C ARG A 104 20.98 -4.07 -26.73
N GLU A 105 21.66 -4.29 -27.85
CA GLU A 105 22.16 -3.20 -28.71
C GLU A 105 21.04 -2.28 -29.24
N ASP A 106 19.83 -2.81 -29.41
CA ASP A 106 18.65 -2.06 -29.86
C ASP A 106 17.95 -1.26 -28.73
N GLY A 107 18.49 -1.30 -27.50
CA GLY A 107 17.94 -0.63 -26.33
C GLY A 107 16.77 -1.36 -25.63
N THR A 108 16.41 -2.55 -26.09
CA THR A 108 15.40 -3.37 -25.40
C THR A 108 16.01 -4.07 -24.18
N LEU A 109 15.21 -4.22 -23.12
CA LEU A 109 15.62 -4.96 -21.92
C LEU A 109 15.83 -6.44 -22.29
N GLU A 110 17.00 -6.98 -21.98
CA GLU A 110 17.32 -8.38 -22.17
C GLU A 110 16.99 -9.20 -20.91
N GLU A 111 17.53 -8.76 -19.77
CA GLU A 111 17.31 -9.40 -18.48
C GLU A 111 17.45 -8.40 -17.33
N MET A 112 16.93 -8.77 -16.17
CA MET A 112 17.25 -8.14 -14.89
C MET A 112 18.25 -9.07 -14.18
N ARG A 113 19.53 -8.70 -14.18
CA ARG A 113 20.57 -9.49 -13.53
C ARG A 113 20.59 -9.25 -12.05
N ILE A 114 20.59 -10.32 -11.26
CA ILE A 114 20.75 -10.22 -9.82
C ILE A 114 22.24 -10.01 -9.50
N ARG A 115 22.52 -9.04 -8.67
CA ARG A 115 23.88 -8.78 -8.18
C ARG A 115 24.38 -9.99 -7.37
N GLU A 116 25.53 -10.50 -7.74
CA GLU A 116 26.14 -11.64 -7.07
C GLU A 116 26.39 -11.32 -5.58
N GLY A 117 26.08 -12.27 -4.71
CA GLY A 117 26.24 -12.12 -3.25
C GLY A 117 25.17 -11.28 -2.55
N SER A 118 24.18 -10.70 -3.29
CA SER A 118 23.10 -9.91 -2.66
C SER A 118 22.06 -10.76 -1.91
N GLY A 119 21.94 -12.06 -2.26
CA GLY A 119 20.89 -12.93 -1.74
C GLY A 119 19.48 -12.58 -2.22
N ALA A 120 19.33 -11.62 -3.13
CA ALA A 120 18.02 -11.18 -3.61
C ALA A 120 17.29 -12.28 -4.38
N PRO A 121 15.95 -12.37 -4.27
CA PRO A 121 15.16 -13.38 -4.97
C PRO A 121 15.10 -13.10 -6.48
N GLU A 122 15.02 -14.15 -7.29
CA GLU A 122 14.83 -14.01 -8.75
C GLU A 122 13.54 -13.26 -9.09
N LYS A 123 12.50 -13.42 -8.28
CA LYS A 123 11.20 -12.76 -8.45
C LYS A 123 10.68 -12.26 -7.13
N VAL A 124 10.44 -10.97 -7.05
CA VAL A 124 9.75 -10.37 -5.93
C VAL A 124 8.25 -10.65 -6.05
N ARG A 125 7.70 -11.38 -5.08
CA ARG A 125 6.26 -11.64 -5.01
C ARG A 125 5.59 -10.52 -4.23
N LYS A 126 4.54 -9.93 -4.79
CA LYS A 126 3.76 -8.92 -4.07
C LYS A 126 3.20 -9.46 -2.76
N ARG A 127 3.22 -8.63 -1.73
CA ARG A 127 2.53 -8.95 -0.47
C ARG A 127 1.03 -8.84 -0.63
N VAL A 128 0.31 -9.81 -0.08
CA VAL A 128 -1.14 -9.88 -0.11
C VAL A 128 -1.62 -10.23 1.30
N VAL A 129 -2.53 -9.43 1.84
CA VAL A 129 -3.25 -9.76 3.08
C VAL A 129 -4.34 -10.77 2.74
N GLU A 130 -4.17 -12.01 3.17
CA GLU A 130 -5.11 -13.09 2.84
C GLU A 130 -6.40 -12.98 3.63
N ASN A 131 -6.30 -12.70 4.93
CA ASN A 131 -7.43 -12.52 5.83
C ASN A 131 -7.78 -11.05 6.01
N MET A 132 -8.75 -10.56 5.25
CA MET A 132 -9.21 -9.18 5.32
C MET A 132 -9.88 -8.82 6.65
N ASP A 133 -10.50 -9.78 7.31
CA ASP A 133 -11.13 -9.55 8.62
C ASP A 133 -10.10 -9.35 9.73
N GLY A 134 -8.93 -9.97 9.59
CA GLY A 134 -7.80 -9.76 10.49
C GLY A 134 -6.99 -8.49 10.20
N ALA A 135 -7.20 -7.84 9.05
CA ALA A 135 -6.49 -6.63 8.70
C ALA A 135 -6.98 -5.43 9.54
N TYR A 136 -6.03 -4.64 10.03
CA TYR A 136 -6.34 -3.45 10.83
C TYR A 136 -7.31 -2.50 10.10
N PHE A 137 -8.32 -2.02 10.84
CA PHE A 137 -9.22 -0.97 10.42
C PHE A 137 -9.29 0.12 11.51
N PRO A 138 -9.05 1.39 11.20
CA PRO A 138 -9.07 2.48 12.18
C PRO A 138 -10.53 2.88 12.52
N VAL A 139 -11.08 2.33 13.59
CA VAL A 139 -12.41 2.74 14.10
C VAL A 139 -12.34 4.07 14.85
N LYS A 140 -11.15 4.44 15.35
CA LYS A 140 -10.88 5.75 15.96
C LYS A 140 -10.03 6.55 14.99
N THR A 141 -10.65 7.49 14.30
CA THR A 141 -9.98 8.32 13.29
C THR A 141 -9.65 9.69 13.82
N ILE A 142 -8.53 10.25 13.35
CA ILE A 142 -8.20 11.65 13.62
C ILE A 142 -9.06 12.51 12.72
N ILE A 143 -9.96 13.29 13.33
CA ILE A 143 -10.85 14.19 12.61
C ILE A 143 -10.11 15.51 12.34
N PRO A 144 -10.01 15.96 11.07
CA PRO A 144 -9.41 17.25 10.74
C PRO A 144 -10.27 18.41 11.26
N SER A 145 -9.61 19.49 11.67
CA SER A 145 -10.27 20.72 12.14
C SER A 145 -10.71 21.66 11.01
N THR A 146 -10.42 21.29 9.76
CA THR A 146 -10.79 22.03 8.56
C THR A 146 -11.70 21.19 7.69
N GLU A 147 -12.48 21.82 6.83
CA GLU A 147 -13.28 21.13 5.83
C GLU A 147 -12.42 20.30 4.90
N ILE A 148 -12.84 19.06 4.64
CA ILE A 148 -12.19 18.11 3.72
C ILE A 148 -13.20 17.62 2.70
N VAL A 149 -12.69 17.15 1.55
CA VAL A 149 -13.55 16.68 0.45
C VAL A 149 -14.33 15.40 0.80
N HIS A 150 -13.76 14.54 1.66
CA HIS A 150 -14.35 13.26 2.06
C HIS A 150 -14.60 13.22 3.56
N ASP A 151 -15.55 14.03 4.01
CA ASP A 151 -15.97 14.13 5.41
C ASP A 151 -16.97 13.02 5.76
N ARG A 152 -16.49 11.79 5.78
CA ARG A 152 -17.33 10.59 5.91
C ARG A 152 -16.58 9.37 6.42
N VAL A 153 -17.29 8.39 6.97
CA VAL A 153 -16.77 7.06 7.26
C VAL A 153 -16.69 6.26 5.96
N MET A 154 -15.51 5.73 5.64
CA MET A 154 -15.31 4.88 4.45
C MET A 154 -15.09 3.43 4.87
N LEU A 155 -15.97 2.51 4.49
CA LEU A 155 -15.86 1.07 4.73
C LEU A 155 -15.31 0.37 3.48
N GLU A 156 -14.12 -0.20 3.59
CA GLU A 156 -13.54 -1.03 2.54
C GLU A 156 -14.17 -2.42 2.56
N LEU A 157 -15.07 -2.71 1.60
CA LEU A 157 -15.80 -3.97 1.50
C LEU A 157 -14.88 -5.13 1.15
N PHE A 158 -14.05 -4.92 0.12
CA PHE A 158 -13.13 -5.91 -0.41
C PHE A 158 -12.03 -5.26 -1.24
N ARG A 159 -10.96 -5.98 -1.46
CA ARG A 159 -9.87 -5.63 -2.37
C ARG A 159 -9.88 -6.52 -3.60
N GLY A 160 -9.40 -5.97 -4.70
CA GLY A 160 -9.35 -6.64 -5.99
C GLY A 160 -10.58 -6.36 -6.85
N CYS A 161 -10.53 -6.85 -8.10
CA CYS A 161 -11.63 -6.74 -9.04
C CYS A 161 -11.61 -7.94 -9.99
N ILE A 162 -12.79 -8.54 -10.23
CA ILE A 162 -12.96 -9.70 -11.11
C ILE A 162 -13.18 -9.30 -12.57
N ARG A 163 -13.50 -8.02 -12.86
CA ARG A 163 -14.01 -7.59 -14.17
C ARG A 163 -13.02 -7.73 -15.32
N GLY A 164 -11.72 -7.58 -15.07
CA GLY A 164 -10.69 -7.78 -16.09
C GLY A 164 -10.74 -6.79 -17.25
N CYS A 165 -11.21 -5.56 -17.04
CA CYS A 165 -11.26 -4.50 -18.05
C CYS A 165 -9.86 -4.26 -18.62
N ARG A 166 -9.71 -4.27 -19.96
CA ARG A 166 -8.40 -4.20 -20.64
C ARG A 166 -7.61 -2.91 -20.38
N PHE A 167 -8.30 -1.82 -20.12
CA PHE A 167 -7.67 -0.52 -19.82
C PHE A 167 -7.33 -0.33 -18.34
N CYS A 168 -7.84 -1.18 -17.44
CA CYS A 168 -7.80 -0.93 -16.01
C CYS A 168 -6.64 -1.65 -15.34
N GLN A 169 -5.63 -0.92 -14.88
CA GLN A 169 -4.50 -1.43 -14.14
C GLN A 169 -4.90 -2.03 -12.78
N ALA A 170 -5.92 -1.45 -12.13
CA ALA A 170 -6.37 -1.87 -10.81
C ALA A 170 -6.78 -3.36 -10.75
N GLY A 171 -7.39 -3.88 -11.85
CA GLY A 171 -7.74 -5.30 -11.96
C GLY A 171 -6.53 -6.25 -11.94
N TYR A 172 -5.33 -5.75 -12.21
CA TYR A 172 -4.08 -6.53 -12.12
C TYR A 172 -3.36 -6.33 -10.80
N VAL A 173 -3.28 -5.07 -10.35
CA VAL A 173 -2.54 -4.69 -9.14
C VAL A 173 -3.16 -5.29 -7.87
N TYR A 174 -4.49 -5.24 -7.74
CA TYR A 174 -5.18 -5.58 -6.49
C TYR A 174 -5.73 -7.02 -6.41
N ARG A 175 -5.49 -7.87 -7.41
CA ARG A 175 -5.88 -9.30 -7.32
C ARG A 175 -5.01 -10.03 -6.29
N PRO A 176 -5.55 -11.08 -5.64
CA PRO A 176 -6.89 -11.67 -5.74
C PRO A 176 -7.98 -10.83 -5.08
N VAL A 177 -9.26 -11.18 -5.35
CA VAL A 177 -10.40 -10.59 -4.63
C VAL A 177 -10.49 -11.21 -3.24
N ARG A 178 -10.60 -10.37 -2.22
CA ARG A 178 -10.74 -10.78 -0.80
C ARG A 178 -11.68 -9.81 -0.11
N SER A 179 -12.69 -10.35 0.55
CA SER A 179 -13.77 -9.57 1.17
C SER A 179 -13.66 -9.60 2.70
N ARG A 180 -14.17 -8.57 3.34
CA ARG A 180 -14.50 -8.57 4.77
C ARG A 180 -15.88 -9.18 4.99
N SER A 181 -16.11 -9.74 6.17
CA SER A 181 -17.44 -10.21 6.58
C SER A 181 -18.42 -9.05 6.79
N PRO A 182 -19.70 -9.21 6.46
CA PRO A 182 -20.70 -8.16 6.61
C PRO A 182 -20.89 -7.75 8.08
N GLU A 183 -20.81 -8.68 9.01
CA GLU A 183 -20.94 -8.42 10.46
C GLU A 183 -19.82 -7.50 10.96
N LEU A 184 -18.58 -7.74 10.53
CA LEU A 184 -17.43 -6.93 10.92
C LEU A 184 -17.50 -5.53 10.29
N LEU A 185 -17.92 -5.44 9.03
CA LEU A 185 -18.13 -4.16 8.35
C LEU A 185 -19.20 -3.32 9.05
N ALA A 186 -20.32 -3.94 9.44
CA ALA A 186 -21.37 -3.26 10.18
C ALA A 186 -20.86 -2.78 11.55
N GLN A 187 -20.11 -3.61 12.26
CA GLN A 187 -19.48 -3.22 13.52
C GLN A 187 -18.52 -2.03 13.35
N TYR A 188 -17.66 -2.07 12.35
CA TYR A 188 -16.72 -0.99 12.07
C TYR A 188 -17.42 0.31 11.70
N GLY A 189 -18.46 0.25 10.84
CA GLY A 189 -19.22 1.41 10.42
C GLY A 189 -19.91 2.10 11.59
N LYS A 190 -20.59 1.34 12.43
CA LYS A 190 -21.26 1.84 13.64
C LYS A 190 -20.25 2.50 14.59
N ALA A 191 -19.17 1.80 14.93
CA ALA A 191 -18.13 2.31 15.84
C ALA A 191 -17.41 3.56 15.28
N ALA A 192 -17.10 3.59 13.99
CA ALA A 192 -16.45 4.72 13.37
C ALA A 192 -17.36 5.97 13.28
N CYS A 193 -18.67 5.80 13.03
CA CYS A 193 -19.63 6.90 13.09
C CYS A 193 -19.80 7.45 14.52
N GLU A 194 -19.85 6.57 15.53
CA GLU A 194 -19.94 6.97 16.93
C GLU A 194 -18.71 7.75 17.42
N ASP A 195 -17.51 7.33 16.97
CA ASP A 195 -16.25 7.97 17.36
C ASP A 195 -16.03 9.31 16.61
N SER A 196 -16.36 9.35 15.33
CA SER A 196 -16.11 10.52 14.46
C SER A 196 -17.21 11.58 14.50
N GLY A 197 -18.45 11.17 14.73
CA GLY A 197 -19.62 12.04 14.59
C GLY A 197 -19.99 12.33 13.13
N TYR A 198 -19.38 11.67 12.14
CA TYR A 198 -19.72 11.85 10.72
C TYR A 198 -21.16 11.41 10.43
N GLN A 199 -21.83 12.18 9.56
CA GLN A 199 -23.20 11.95 9.13
C GLN A 199 -23.30 11.31 7.75
N GLU A 200 -22.20 10.78 7.23
CA GLU A 200 -22.16 10.03 5.98
C GLU A 200 -21.26 8.79 6.12
N MET A 201 -21.73 7.67 5.60
CA MET A 201 -21.00 6.41 5.49
C MET A 201 -20.97 5.97 4.02
N THR A 202 -19.80 5.59 3.53
CA THR A 202 -19.59 5.14 2.15
C THR A 202 -19.08 3.72 2.13
N LEU A 203 -19.72 2.86 1.35
CA LEU A 203 -19.26 1.50 1.07
C LEU A 203 -18.29 1.54 -0.12
N SER A 204 -17.01 1.29 0.13
CA SER A 204 -15.94 1.51 -0.86
C SER A 204 -15.31 0.20 -1.33
N SER A 205 -15.17 0.07 -2.65
CA SER A 205 -14.36 -0.95 -3.32
C SER A 205 -14.15 -0.58 -4.79
N LEU A 206 -13.42 -1.41 -5.54
CA LEU A 206 -13.27 -1.22 -7.00
C LEU A 206 -14.55 -1.56 -7.81
N SER A 207 -15.51 -2.28 -7.21
CA SER A 207 -16.77 -2.67 -7.85
C SER A 207 -17.78 -3.08 -6.76
N SER A 208 -18.29 -2.11 -6.01
CA SER A 208 -19.02 -2.36 -4.77
C SER A 208 -20.25 -3.25 -4.93
N THR A 209 -20.89 -3.22 -6.12
CA THR A 209 -22.02 -4.08 -6.47
C THR A 209 -21.65 -5.57 -6.62
N ASP A 210 -20.36 -5.90 -6.70
CA ASP A 210 -19.90 -7.29 -6.75
C ASP A 210 -19.67 -7.90 -5.35
N TYR A 211 -19.96 -7.15 -4.29
CA TYR A 211 -19.84 -7.68 -2.92
C TYR A 211 -20.96 -8.70 -2.67
N PRO A 212 -20.62 -9.96 -2.30
CA PRO A 212 -21.61 -11.04 -2.21
C PRO A 212 -22.76 -10.81 -1.22
N CYS A 213 -22.45 -10.18 -0.08
CA CYS A 213 -23.39 -9.91 1.00
C CYS A 213 -23.86 -8.44 1.03
N LEU A 214 -23.92 -7.78 -0.15
CA LEU A 214 -24.22 -6.35 -0.22
C LEU A 214 -25.59 -5.99 0.38
N LEU A 215 -26.62 -6.74 0.03
CA LEU A 215 -28.01 -6.45 0.50
C LEU A 215 -28.11 -6.60 2.01
N GLU A 216 -27.59 -7.70 2.56
CA GLU A 216 -27.57 -7.97 3.99
C GLU A 216 -26.84 -6.86 4.78
N LEU A 217 -25.67 -6.45 4.30
CA LEU A 217 -24.90 -5.36 4.89
C LEU A 217 -25.66 -4.03 4.81
N CYS A 218 -26.29 -3.74 3.65
CA CYS A 218 -27.07 -2.51 3.49
C CYS A 218 -28.27 -2.47 4.42
N ASP A 219 -28.97 -3.57 4.61
CA ASP A 219 -30.14 -3.64 5.52
C ASP A 219 -29.71 -3.36 6.97
N ASP A 220 -28.65 -4.03 7.46
CA ASP A 220 -28.14 -3.81 8.84
C ASP A 220 -27.62 -2.36 9.04
N LEU A 221 -26.93 -1.81 8.07
CA LEU A 221 -26.45 -0.44 8.14
C LEU A 221 -27.57 0.59 8.03
N LEU A 222 -28.60 0.37 7.22
CA LEU A 222 -29.75 1.26 7.10
C LEU A 222 -30.56 1.28 8.40
N ASP A 223 -30.75 0.15 9.07
CA ASP A 223 -31.39 0.07 10.38
C ASP A 223 -30.67 0.91 11.46
N TYR A 224 -29.35 1.01 11.36
CA TYR A 224 -28.54 1.88 12.22
C TYR A 224 -28.55 3.34 11.80
N CYS A 225 -28.40 3.61 10.50
CA CYS A 225 -28.17 4.94 9.94
C CYS A 225 -29.46 5.79 9.88
N ALA A 226 -30.58 5.19 9.44
CA ALA A 226 -31.82 5.94 9.23
C ALA A 226 -32.37 6.66 10.46
N PRO A 227 -32.40 6.05 11.66
CA PRO A 227 -32.86 6.75 12.88
C PRO A 227 -31.91 7.85 13.36
N ARG A 228 -30.69 7.94 12.80
CA ARG A 228 -29.63 8.87 13.20
C ARG A 228 -29.33 9.94 12.17
N ASP A 229 -30.13 9.99 11.09
CA ASP A 229 -29.93 10.89 9.95
C ASP A 229 -28.51 10.76 9.32
N ILE A 230 -27.94 9.53 9.34
CA ILE A 230 -26.67 9.23 8.68
C ILE A 230 -26.95 8.78 7.25
N GLY A 231 -26.33 9.44 6.26
CA GLY A 231 -26.42 9.06 4.85
C GLY A 231 -25.58 7.80 4.56
N LEU A 232 -26.15 6.81 3.87
CA LEU A 232 -25.43 5.65 3.36
C LEU A 232 -25.23 5.80 1.84
N SER A 233 -23.97 5.80 1.37
CA SER A 233 -23.64 5.94 -0.05
C SER A 233 -22.92 4.71 -0.59
N LEU A 234 -23.26 4.35 -1.82
CA LEU A 234 -22.68 3.24 -2.57
C LEU A 234 -22.13 3.77 -3.89
N PRO A 235 -20.83 4.08 -3.99
CA PRO A 235 -20.24 4.45 -5.26
C PRO A 235 -20.20 3.24 -6.20
N SER A 236 -20.61 3.46 -7.44
CA SER A 236 -20.66 2.46 -8.52
C SER A 236 -19.42 2.50 -9.38
#